data_cb9f0726b935efa3b6daac20b872a620
#
_entry.id   cb9f0726b935efa3b6daac20b872a620
#
_cell.length_a   1.000
_cell.length_b   1.000
_cell.length_c   1.000
_cell.angle_alpha   90.00
_cell.angle_beta   90.00
_cell.angle_gamma   90.00
#
_symmetry.space_group_name_H-M   'P 1'
#
loop_
_entity.id
_entity.type
_entity.pdbx_description
1 polymer ?
#
loop_
_entity_poly.entity_id
_entity_poly.type
_entity_poly.pdbx_seq_one_letter_code
_entity_poly.pdbx_strand_id
1 'polypeptide(L)'
;MFIQIFIQTLVVSLLLIIALIIIRKNCCPYYAFLFILAYLVSRIVVRLPYFFGLDLGLNYTWTGHFLMIIWVLVFVWIGPLKAKDIGLTLKQYPDSIIPAIKLTIGITVFKGIMAAILTGQPNDILVETFLFQITMPPLAQELVHTGLLLTLMIFALGDRINQKTDWNRIIYLAVIVTAFSHGIKFALSYNGGLQLSIMAFIIPFIGKVVYAWLRLYTGSLLFPILAFSISNFVVWLVPYLLN
;
A
#
# COMPACT_ATOMS: atom_id res chain seq x y z
N MET A 1 -4.17 -15.58 -13.73
CA MET A 1 -4.02 -14.96 -12.41
C MET A 1 -2.69 -15.30 -11.74
N PHE A 2 -2.33 -16.58 -11.49
CA PHE A 2 -1.04 -16.94 -10.85
C PHE A 2 0.17 -16.42 -11.61
N ILE A 3 0.17 -16.49 -12.94
CA ILE A 3 1.22 -15.92 -13.81
C ILE A 3 1.41 -14.42 -13.51
N GLN A 4 0.33 -13.67 -13.38
CA GLN A 4 0.39 -12.24 -13.06
C GLN A 4 1.03 -11.99 -11.69
N ILE A 5 0.63 -12.74 -10.64
CA ILE A 5 1.22 -12.63 -9.30
C ILE A 5 2.72 -12.96 -9.36
N PHE A 6 3.08 -14.03 -10.09
CA PHE A 6 4.46 -14.46 -10.24
C PHE A 6 5.31 -13.37 -10.90
N ILE A 7 4.87 -12.81 -12.04
CA ILE A 7 5.59 -11.75 -12.76
C ILE A 7 5.73 -10.51 -11.88
N GLN A 8 4.65 -10.08 -11.21
CA GLN A 8 4.71 -8.94 -10.30
C GLN A 8 5.71 -9.17 -9.15
N THR A 9 5.73 -10.37 -8.58
CA THR A 9 6.68 -10.72 -7.51
C THR A 9 8.11 -10.75 -8.03
N LEU A 10 8.35 -11.28 -9.22
CA LEU A 10 9.67 -11.28 -9.86
C LEU A 10 10.19 -9.85 -10.07
N VAL A 11 9.38 -8.97 -10.62
CA VAL A 11 9.73 -7.56 -10.84
C VAL A 11 10.07 -6.84 -9.53
N VAL A 12 9.26 -7.06 -8.49
CA VAL A 12 9.52 -6.48 -7.16
C VAL A 12 10.79 -7.05 -6.54
N SER A 13 11.06 -8.36 -6.72
CA SER A 13 12.29 -9.01 -6.24
C SER A 13 13.53 -8.47 -6.92
N LEU A 14 13.48 -8.24 -8.24
CA LEU A 14 14.59 -7.61 -8.98
C LEU A 14 14.87 -6.19 -8.48
N LEU A 15 13.84 -5.40 -8.24
CA LEU A 15 14.01 -4.05 -7.70
C LEU A 15 14.60 -4.06 -6.28
N LEU A 16 14.18 -5.01 -5.45
CA LEU A 16 14.77 -5.22 -4.12
C LEU A 16 16.26 -5.57 -4.21
N ILE A 17 16.64 -6.48 -5.13
CA ILE A 17 18.06 -6.85 -5.34
C ILE A 17 18.88 -5.63 -5.76
N ILE A 18 18.36 -4.81 -6.67
CA ILE A 18 19.02 -3.55 -7.09
C ILE A 18 19.20 -2.63 -5.87
N ALA A 19 18.16 -2.48 -5.05
CA ALA A 19 18.24 -1.65 -3.85
C ALA A 19 19.30 -2.15 -2.84
N LEU A 20 19.40 -3.46 -2.63
CA LEU A 20 20.43 -4.08 -1.78
C LEU A 20 21.84 -3.86 -2.36
N ILE A 21 22.02 -3.95 -3.68
CA ILE A 21 23.28 -3.66 -4.35
C ILE A 21 23.69 -2.19 -4.19
N ILE A 22 22.74 -1.25 -4.28
CA ILE A 22 23.03 0.19 -4.12
C ILE A 22 23.49 0.51 -2.70
N ILE A 23 22.89 -0.08 -1.69
CA ILE A 23 23.23 0.17 -0.29
C ILE A 23 24.50 -0.56 0.13
N ARG A 24 24.69 -1.82 -0.26
CA ARG A 24 25.84 -2.72 -0.02
C ARG A 24 26.27 -2.94 1.43
N LYS A 25 26.19 -1.92 2.30
CA LYS A 25 26.61 -1.97 3.71
C LYS A 25 25.40 -2.26 4.60
N ASN A 26 25.60 -3.15 5.57
CA ASN A 26 24.64 -3.49 6.65
C ASN A 26 23.27 -4.07 6.19
N CYS A 27 23.16 -4.51 4.93
CA CYS A 27 21.91 -5.17 4.48
C CYS A 27 21.66 -6.46 5.26
N CYS A 28 20.38 -6.69 5.58
CA CYS A 28 19.93 -7.90 6.26
C CYS A 28 19.11 -8.80 5.31
N PRO A 29 19.70 -9.88 4.74
CA PRO A 29 19.00 -10.77 3.79
C PRO A 29 17.75 -11.42 4.37
N TYR A 30 17.70 -11.66 5.68
CA TYR A 30 16.54 -12.21 6.36
C TYR A 30 15.31 -11.31 6.19
N TYR A 31 15.43 -10.00 6.41
CA TYR A 31 14.29 -9.08 6.21
C TYR A 31 13.97 -8.87 4.73
N ALA A 32 14.96 -8.98 3.84
CA ALA A 32 14.72 -8.96 2.40
C ALA A 32 13.89 -10.18 1.96
N PHE A 33 14.22 -11.37 2.46
CA PHE A 33 13.43 -12.57 2.23
C PHE A 33 12.00 -12.43 2.78
N LEU A 34 11.86 -11.94 4.02
CA LEU A 34 10.55 -11.69 4.63
C LEU A 34 9.71 -10.66 3.84
N PHE A 35 10.35 -9.65 3.26
CA PHE A 35 9.67 -8.67 2.39
C PHE A 35 9.04 -9.34 1.16
N ILE A 36 9.82 -10.18 0.45
CA ILE A 36 9.32 -10.90 -0.74
C ILE A 36 8.20 -11.86 -0.34
N LEU A 37 8.40 -12.62 0.74
CA LEU A 37 7.40 -13.56 1.25
C LEU A 37 6.11 -12.85 1.65
N ALA A 38 6.20 -11.75 2.41
CA ALA A 38 5.05 -10.97 2.83
C ALA A 38 4.32 -10.35 1.64
N TYR A 39 5.05 -9.85 0.64
CA TYR A 39 4.46 -9.37 -0.60
C TYR A 39 3.69 -10.47 -1.33
N LEU A 40 4.32 -11.62 -1.57
CA LEU A 40 3.70 -12.76 -2.26
C LEU A 40 2.46 -13.26 -1.53
N VAL A 41 2.57 -13.50 -0.21
CA VAL A 41 1.45 -14.00 0.60
C VAL A 41 0.30 -13.01 0.60
N SER A 42 0.54 -11.71 0.73
CA SER A 42 -0.52 -10.70 0.68
C SER A 42 -1.27 -10.70 -0.67
N ARG A 43 -0.56 -10.99 -1.78
CA ARG A 43 -1.14 -11.10 -3.12
C ARG A 43 -2.00 -12.33 -3.31
N ILE A 44 -1.66 -13.43 -2.64
CA ILE A 44 -2.41 -14.68 -2.64
C ILE A 44 -3.64 -14.55 -1.73
N VAL A 45 -3.44 -14.13 -0.49
CA VAL A 45 -4.48 -14.09 0.56
C VAL A 45 -5.69 -13.26 0.15
N VAL A 46 -5.49 -12.10 -0.46
CA VAL A 46 -6.60 -11.25 -0.92
C VAL A 46 -7.47 -11.92 -1.98
N ARG A 47 -6.95 -12.95 -2.67
CA ARG A 47 -7.64 -13.66 -3.75
C ARG A 47 -8.12 -15.06 -3.36
N LEU A 48 -7.72 -15.57 -2.19
CA LEU A 48 -8.14 -16.89 -1.71
C LEU A 48 -9.66 -17.09 -1.71
N PRO A 49 -10.50 -16.15 -1.23
CA PRO A 49 -11.93 -16.33 -1.22
C PRO A 49 -12.52 -16.60 -2.61
N TYR A 50 -12.02 -15.91 -3.63
CA TYR A 50 -12.45 -16.12 -5.02
C TYR A 50 -12.19 -17.55 -5.49
N PHE A 51 -11.05 -18.18 -5.10
CA PHE A 51 -10.74 -19.55 -5.48
C PHE A 51 -11.61 -20.60 -4.82
N PHE A 52 -12.00 -20.34 -3.57
CA PHE A 52 -12.79 -21.29 -2.79
C PHE A 52 -14.30 -21.00 -2.86
N GLY A 53 -14.73 -20.07 -3.71
CA GLY A 53 -16.12 -19.66 -3.79
C GLY A 53 -16.67 -19.08 -2.48
N LEU A 54 -15.81 -18.53 -1.64
CA LEU A 54 -16.15 -17.94 -0.35
C LEU A 54 -16.48 -16.44 -0.45
N ASP A 55 -16.78 -15.97 -1.66
CA ASP A 55 -17.30 -14.62 -1.86
C ASP A 55 -18.72 -14.53 -1.28
N LEU A 56 -18.97 -13.48 -0.52
CA LEU A 56 -20.27 -13.21 0.13
C LEU A 56 -21.36 -12.78 -0.86
N GLY A 57 -21.17 -12.99 -2.17
CA GLY A 57 -22.09 -12.50 -3.21
C GLY A 57 -22.06 -10.97 -3.39
N LEU A 58 -21.09 -10.31 -2.79
CA LEU A 58 -20.86 -8.87 -2.87
C LEU A 58 -19.99 -8.53 -4.09
N ASN A 59 -20.11 -7.28 -4.58
CA ASN A 59 -19.38 -6.83 -5.77
C ASN A 59 -17.86 -6.70 -5.55
N TYR A 60 -17.41 -6.70 -4.29
CA TYR A 60 -16.01 -6.49 -3.91
C TYR A 60 -15.46 -7.61 -3.03
N THR A 61 -14.13 -7.74 -3.01
CA THR A 61 -13.39 -8.75 -2.24
C THR A 61 -13.29 -8.41 -0.74
N TRP A 62 -14.41 -8.25 -0.04
CA TRP A 62 -14.46 -7.95 1.40
C TRP A 62 -13.71 -9.00 2.21
N THR A 63 -14.05 -10.27 1.99
CA THR A 63 -13.43 -11.41 2.67
C THR A 63 -11.92 -11.45 2.44
N GLY A 64 -11.46 -11.18 1.22
CA GLY A 64 -10.04 -11.14 0.89
C GLY A 64 -9.27 -10.05 1.62
N HIS A 65 -9.85 -8.85 1.75
CA HIS A 65 -9.22 -7.77 2.50
C HIS A 65 -9.23 -8.04 4.01
N PHE A 66 -10.30 -8.63 4.53
CA PHE A 66 -10.37 -9.06 5.92
C PHE A 66 -9.30 -10.12 6.26
N LEU A 67 -9.15 -11.14 5.41
CA LEU A 67 -8.09 -12.14 5.56
C LEU A 67 -6.70 -11.52 5.48
N MET A 68 -6.52 -10.50 4.65
CA MET A 68 -5.25 -9.77 4.54
C MET A 68 -4.92 -9.00 5.84
N ILE A 69 -5.92 -8.42 6.51
CA ILE A 69 -5.74 -7.80 7.83
C ILE A 69 -5.33 -8.86 8.85
N ILE A 70 -6.06 -9.98 8.93
CA ILE A 70 -5.74 -11.09 9.85
C ILE A 70 -4.31 -11.59 9.59
N TRP A 71 -3.94 -11.80 8.34
CA TRP A 71 -2.61 -12.24 7.96
C TRP A 71 -1.51 -11.31 8.50
N VAL A 72 -1.65 -9.98 8.35
CA VAL A 72 -0.67 -9.03 8.88
C VAL A 72 -0.60 -9.09 10.41
N LEU A 73 -1.75 -9.15 11.08
CA LEU A 73 -1.79 -9.24 12.55
C LEU A 73 -1.12 -10.53 13.05
N VAL A 74 -1.38 -11.67 12.40
CA VAL A 74 -0.72 -12.95 12.71
C VAL A 74 0.79 -12.84 12.44
N PHE A 75 1.20 -12.26 11.30
CA PHE A 75 2.62 -12.10 11.00
C PHE A 75 3.34 -11.25 12.05
N VAL A 76 2.70 -10.16 12.53
CA VAL A 76 3.27 -9.32 13.59
C VAL A 76 3.29 -10.04 14.93
N TRP A 77 2.28 -10.85 15.24
CA TRP A 77 2.19 -11.60 16.48
C TRP A 77 3.27 -12.68 16.62
N ILE A 78 3.52 -13.46 15.54
CA ILE A 78 4.49 -14.58 15.55
C ILE A 78 5.85 -14.20 14.95
N GLY A 79 5.94 -13.10 14.23
CA GLY A 79 7.12 -12.69 13.48
C GLY A 79 8.10 -11.84 14.28
N PRO A 80 9.16 -11.32 13.62
CA PRO A 80 10.22 -10.55 14.26
C PRO A 80 9.86 -9.08 14.50
N LEU A 81 8.70 -8.60 14.02
CA LEU A 81 8.27 -7.22 14.13
C LEU A 81 7.27 -7.04 15.27
N LYS A 82 7.32 -5.88 15.92
CA LYS A 82 6.33 -5.48 16.93
C LYS A 82 5.26 -4.57 16.29
N ALA A 83 4.08 -4.51 16.88
CA ALA A 83 2.99 -3.65 16.41
C ALA A 83 3.43 -2.18 16.22
N LYS A 84 4.25 -1.65 17.13
CA LYS A 84 4.82 -0.31 17.02
C LYS A 84 5.75 -0.12 15.82
N ASP A 85 6.50 -1.16 15.43
CA ASP A 85 7.45 -1.08 14.30
C ASP A 85 6.71 -0.89 12.99
N ILE A 86 5.55 -1.51 12.82
CA ILE A 86 4.67 -1.32 11.66
C ILE A 86 3.72 -0.12 11.79
N GLY A 87 3.79 0.63 12.91
CA GLY A 87 2.99 1.83 13.16
C GLY A 87 1.56 1.59 13.63
N LEU A 88 1.26 0.42 14.15
CA LEU A 88 0.01 0.16 14.86
C LEU A 88 0.02 0.85 16.22
N THR A 89 -0.14 2.16 16.18
CA THR A 89 -0.23 3.03 17.36
C THR A 89 -1.09 4.24 17.05
N LEU A 90 -1.82 4.73 18.05
CA LEU A 90 -2.57 5.99 17.95
C LEU A 90 -1.70 7.21 18.33
N LYS A 91 -0.53 6.98 18.93
CA LYS A 91 0.39 8.07 19.30
C LYS A 91 1.06 8.62 18.04
N GLN A 92 0.96 9.93 17.86
CA GLN A 92 1.63 10.67 16.81
C GLN A 92 2.90 11.33 17.36
N TYR A 93 3.88 11.58 16.51
CA TYR A 93 5.03 12.39 16.90
C TYR A 93 4.59 13.85 17.14
N PRO A 94 5.19 14.56 18.11
CA PRO A 94 4.95 15.97 18.29
C PRO A 94 5.11 16.73 16.97
N ASP A 95 4.32 17.77 16.75
CA ASP A 95 4.34 18.68 15.59
C ASP A 95 4.08 18.02 14.22
N SER A 96 3.73 16.73 14.20
CA SER A 96 3.47 16.03 12.93
C SER A 96 2.04 16.19 12.41
N ILE A 97 1.09 16.56 13.26
CA ILE A 97 -0.34 16.53 12.92
C ILE A 97 -0.69 17.56 11.83
N ILE A 98 -0.28 18.83 12.01
CA ILE A 98 -0.62 19.90 11.05
C ILE A 98 -0.04 19.63 9.65
N PRO A 99 1.27 19.29 9.51
CA PRO A 99 1.80 18.89 8.21
C PRO A 99 1.11 17.66 7.61
N ALA A 100 0.74 16.68 8.44
CA ALA A 100 0.03 15.49 7.97
C ALA A 100 -1.37 15.82 7.43
N ILE A 101 -2.11 16.71 8.09
CA ILE A 101 -3.41 17.21 7.60
C ILE A 101 -3.23 17.93 6.25
N LYS A 102 -2.26 18.84 6.14
CA LYS A 102 -2.00 19.57 4.89
C LYS A 102 -1.69 18.62 3.73
N LEU A 103 -0.86 17.60 3.98
CA LEU A 103 -0.52 16.62 2.96
C LEU A 103 -1.70 15.71 2.61
N THR A 104 -2.53 15.33 3.59
CA THR A 104 -3.77 14.59 3.37
C THR A 104 -4.72 15.37 2.45
N ILE A 105 -4.90 16.66 2.70
CA ILE A 105 -5.69 17.53 1.82
C ILE A 105 -5.07 17.57 0.42
N GLY A 106 -3.77 17.80 0.32
CA GLY A 106 -3.05 17.87 -0.97
C GLY A 106 -3.22 16.61 -1.82
N ILE A 107 -3.02 15.43 -1.24
CA ILE A 107 -3.19 14.16 -1.99
C ILE A 107 -4.66 13.90 -2.36
N THR A 108 -5.59 14.32 -1.51
CA THR A 108 -7.03 14.20 -1.78
C THR A 108 -7.43 15.07 -2.97
N VAL A 109 -7.01 16.35 -2.98
CA VAL A 109 -7.27 17.26 -4.09
C VAL A 109 -6.63 16.75 -5.38
N PHE A 110 -5.36 16.31 -5.32
CA PHE A 110 -4.67 15.72 -6.48
C PHE A 110 -5.44 14.54 -7.08
N LYS A 111 -5.84 13.58 -6.25
CA LYS A 111 -6.61 12.41 -6.70
C LYS A 111 -7.99 12.79 -7.21
N GLY A 112 -8.65 13.78 -6.61
CA GLY A 112 -9.94 14.30 -7.07
C GLY A 112 -9.84 14.93 -8.47
N ILE A 113 -8.80 15.73 -8.72
CA ILE A 113 -8.51 16.31 -10.05
C ILE A 113 -8.25 15.17 -11.06
N MET A 114 -7.42 14.19 -10.70
CA MET A 114 -7.13 13.05 -11.58
C MET A 114 -8.39 12.23 -11.87
N ALA A 115 -9.28 12.06 -10.90
CA ALA A 115 -10.57 11.40 -11.11
C ALA A 115 -11.46 12.20 -12.09
N ALA A 116 -11.55 13.52 -11.94
CA ALA A 116 -12.31 14.36 -12.86
C ALA A 116 -11.81 14.29 -14.31
N ILE A 117 -10.48 14.12 -14.50
CA ILE A 117 -9.86 14.09 -15.84
C ILE A 117 -9.92 12.70 -16.49
N LEU A 118 -9.72 11.65 -15.70
CA LEU A 118 -9.44 10.30 -16.21
C LEU A 118 -10.63 9.36 -16.16
N THR A 119 -11.63 9.62 -15.32
CA THR A 119 -12.80 8.75 -15.21
C THR A 119 -13.86 9.17 -16.22
N GLY A 120 -14.28 8.21 -17.03
CA GLY A 120 -15.50 8.31 -17.84
C GLY A 120 -16.75 8.31 -16.97
N GLN A 121 -17.91 8.11 -17.60
CA GLN A 121 -19.22 8.04 -16.94
C GLN A 121 -19.19 7.11 -15.72
N PRO A 122 -19.71 7.55 -14.55
CA PRO A 122 -19.77 6.69 -13.38
C PRO A 122 -20.71 5.53 -13.67
N ASN A 123 -20.27 4.32 -13.37
CA ASN A 123 -21.17 3.20 -13.19
C ASN A 123 -22.09 3.49 -11.99
N ASP A 124 -23.29 2.92 -11.95
CA ASP A 124 -24.19 3.07 -10.81
C ASP A 124 -23.44 2.89 -9.48
N ILE A 125 -23.41 3.96 -8.68
CA ILE A 125 -22.71 3.93 -7.41
C ILE A 125 -23.61 3.26 -6.38
N LEU A 126 -23.26 2.04 -6.04
CA LEU A 126 -23.88 1.32 -4.93
C LEU A 126 -23.30 1.82 -3.61
N VAL A 127 -24.11 1.87 -2.57
CA VAL A 127 -23.67 2.17 -1.18
C VAL A 127 -22.53 1.26 -0.76
N GLU A 128 -22.54 0.00 -1.22
CA GLU A 128 -21.47 -0.97 -1.02
C GLU A 128 -20.13 -0.47 -1.55
N THR A 129 -20.09 0.16 -2.74
CA THR A 129 -18.88 0.72 -3.34
C THR A 129 -18.23 1.74 -2.41
N PHE A 130 -19.00 2.69 -1.90
CA PHE A 130 -18.48 3.69 -0.97
C PHE A 130 -17.96 3.05 0.31
N LEU A 131 -18.79 2.23 0.96
CA LEU A 131 -18.41 1.58 2.22
C LEU A 131 -17.14 0.75 2.06
N PHE A 132 -17.04 -0.03 0.98
CA PHE A 132 -15.84 -0.81 0.70
C PHE A 132 -14.62 0.11 0.51
N GLN A 133 -14.70 1.09 -0.40
CA GLN A 133 -13.57 1.92 -0.80
C GLN A 133 -13.03 2.82 0.32
N ILE A 134 -13.87 3.24 1.26
CA ILE A 134 -13.43 4.06 2.40
C ILE A 134 -12.93 3.26 3.59
N THR A 135 -13.21 1.94 3.65
CA THR A 135 -12.87 1.10 4.80
C THR A 135 -11.81 0.05 4.46
N MET A 136 -12.15 -0.95 3.66
CA MET A 136 -11.35 -2.17 3.50
C MET A 136 -10.02 -1.95 2.75
N PRO A 137 -9.98 -1.35 1.54
CA PRO A 137 -8.72 -1.10 0.88
C PRO A 137 -7.78 -0.19 1.68
N PRO A 138 -8.23 0.95 2.27
CA PRO A 138 -7.36 1.77 3.09
C PRO A 138 -6.76 1.01 4.27
N LEU A 139 -7.58 0.30 5.04
CA LEU A 139 -7.12 -0.43 6.20
C LEU A 139 -6.17 -1.57 5.83
N ALA A 140 -6.60 -2.47 4.96
CA ALA A 140 -5.82 -3.66 4.59
C ALA A 140 -4.54 -3.30 3.82
N GLN A 141 -4.61 -2.38 2.87
CA GLN A 141 -3.45 -2.03 2.04
C GLN A 141 -2.44 -1.16 2.78
N GLU A 142 -2.87 -0.29 3.71
CA GLU A 142 -1.92 0.48 4.52
C GLU A 142 -1.23 -0.40 5.55
N LEU A 143 -1.95 -1.34 6.16
CA LEU A 143 -1.33 -2.34 7.04
C LEU A 143 -0.24 -3.15 6.31
N VAL A 144 -0.53 -3.63 5.10
CA VAL A 144 0.44 -4.42 4.31
C VAL A 144 1.56 -3.54 3.78
N HIS A 145 1.26 -2.53 2.96
CA HIS A 145 2.30 -1.83 2.21
C HIS A 145 3.03 -0.80 3.07
N THR A 146 2.30 0.03 3.80
CA THR A 146 2.87 1.16 4.55
C THR A 146 3.29 0.73 5.96
N GLY A 147 2.62 -0.26 6.53
CA GLY A 147 3.02 -0.87 7.81
C GLY A 147 4.09 -1.93 7.61
N LEU A 148 3.70 -3.10 7.12
CA LEU A 148 4.56 -4.29 7.10
C LEU A 148 5.70 -4.18 6.07
N LEU A 149 5.39 -4.00 4.78
CA LEU A 149 6.39 -4.04 3.72
C LEU A 149 7.40 -2.90 3.82
N LEU A 150 6.97 -1.67 4.13
CA LEU A 150 7.88 -0.54 4.33
C LEU A 150 8.85 -0.81 5.49
N THR A 151 8.35 -1.33 6.61
CA THR A 151 9.18 -1.67 7.77
C THR A 151 10.19 -2.76 7.44
N LEU A 152 9.76 -3.85 6.79
CA LEU A 152 10.64 -4.93 6.36
C LEU A 152 11.71 -4.43 5.39
N MET A 153 11.35 -3.52 4.48
CA MET A 153 12.29 -2.93 3.52
C MET A 153 13.33 -2.06 4.21
N ILE A 154 12.95 -1.21 5.17
CA ILE A 154 13.88 -0.39 5.96
C ILE A 154 14.87 -1.30 6.71
N PHE A 155 14.38 -2.36 7.36
CA PHE A 155 15.21 -3.31 8.08
C PHE A 155 16.11 -4.15 7.15
N ALA A 156 15.61 -4.50 5.95
CA ALA A 156 16.40 -5.19 4.92
C ALA A 156 17.60 -4.35 4.44
N LEU A 157 17.40 -3.03 4.33
CA LEU A 157 18.45 -2.09 3.94
C LEU A 157 19.37 -1.68 5.11
N GLY A 158 19.18 -2.24 6.30
CA GLY A 158 20.07 -2.09 7.45
C GLY A 158 19.81 -0.85 8.30
N ASP A 159 18.61 -0.28 8.21
CA ASP A 159 18.19 0.83 9.08
C ASP A 159 17.08 0.37 10.05
N ARG A 160 16.71 1.25 10.96
CA ARG A 160 15.60 1.06 11.90
C ARG A 160 14.72 2.31 11.94
N ILE A 161 13.43 2.12 12.18
CA ILE A 161 12.49 3.22 12.36
C ILE A 161 12.67 3.76 13.79
N ASN A 162 13.34 4.89 13.91
CA ASN A 162 13.51 5.63 15.16
C ASN A 162 12.39 6.66 15.35
N GLN A 163 12.31 7.26 16.55
CA GLN A 163 11.22 8.18 16.94
C GLN A 163 11.04 9.40 16.01
N LYS A 164 12.07 9.81 15.31
CA LYS A 164 12.00 10.82 14.25
C LYS A 164 12.91 10.33 13.14
N THR A 165 12.29 9.76 12.12
CA THR A 165 13.05 9.15 11.03
C THR A 165 13.79 10.24 10.26
N ASP A 166 15.11 10.24 10.38
CA ASP A 166 15.95 11.09 9.55
C ASP A 166 15.89 10.57 8.11
N TRP A 167 15.48 11.45 7.20
CA TRP A 167 15.37 11.12 5.78
C TRP A 167 16.77 10.95 5.20
N ASN A 168 17.19 9.70 5.09
CA ASN A 168 18.45 9.29 4.50
C ASN A 168 18.21 8.46 3.23
N ARG A 169 19.30 8.09 2.54
CA ARG A 169 19.24 7.30 1.30
C ARG A 169 18.48 5.99 1.48
N ILE A 170 18.59 5.33 2.63
CA ILE A 170 17.92 4.06 2.92
C ILE A 170 16.40 4.26 2.97
N ILE A 171 15.96 5.28 3.68
CA ILE A 171 14.53 5.60 3.82
C ILE A 171 13.92 5.96 2.46
N TYR A 172 14.57 6.82 1.67
CA TYR A 172 14.08 7.15 0.32
C TYR A 172 13.96 5.90 -0.54
N LEU A 173 14.96 5.03 -0.53
CA LEU A 173 14.96 3.81 -1.32
C LEU A 173 13.89 2.82 -0.86
N ALA A 174 13.69 2.67 0.47
CA ALA A 174 12.63 1.84 1.03
C ALA A 174 11.23 2.33 0.61
N VAL A 175 11.00 3.64 0.67
CA VAL A 175 9.75 4.26 0.22
C VAL A 175 9.52 4.00 -1.27
N ILE A 176 10.54 4.22 -2.11
CA ILE A 176 10.44 4.02 -3.57
C ILE A 176 10.12 2.55 -3.89
N VAL A 177 10.85 1.59 -3.32
CA VAL A 177 10.61 0.15 -3.57
C VAL A 177 9.23 -0.28 -3.12
N THR A 178 8.80 0.17 -1.93
CA THR A 178 7.47 -0.16 -1.41
C THR A 178 6.35 0.47 -2.24
N ALA A 179 6.50 1.74 -2.65
CA ALA A 179 5.56 2.40 -3.52
C ALA A 179 5.50 1.75 -4.91
N PHE A 180 6.64 1.35 -5.45
CA PHE A 180 6.72 0.61 -6.71
C PHE A 180 6.00 -0.73 -6.63
N SER A 181 6.20 -1.50 -5.54
CA SER A 181 5.50 -2.78 -5.34
C SER A 181 3.98 -2.61 -5.32
N HIS A 182 3.50 -1.47 -4.87
CA HIS A 182 2.07 -1.13 -4.91
C HIS A 182 1.63 -0.70 -6.32
N GLY A 183 2.37 0.17 -7.00
CA GLY A 183 2.05 0.64 -8.35
C GLY A 183 2.00 -0.48 -9.38
N ILE A 184 3.00 -1.38 -9.38
CA ILE A 184 3.07 -2.49 -10.34
C ILE A 184 1.89 -3.48 -10.23
N LYS A 185 1.28 -3.57 -9.04
CA LYS A 185 0.06 -4.34 -8.80
C LYS A 185 -1.10 -3.92 -9.70
N PHE A 186 -1.23 -2.62 -9.98
CA PHE A 186 -2.29 -2.07 -10.81
C PHE A 186 -1.87 -1.94 -12.27
N ALA A 187 -0.60 -1.66 -12.51
CA ALA A 187 -0.06 -1.41 -13.84
C ALA A 187 0.05 -2.66 -14.70
N LEU A 188 0.42 -3.79 -14.07
CA LEU A 188 0.74 -5.01 -14.77
C LEU A 188 -0.43 -5.99 -14.74
N SER A 189 -1.02 -6.27 -15.89
CA SER A 189 -2.06 -7.29 -16.08
C SER A 189 -1.62 -8.36 -17.09
N TYR A 190 -2.24 -9.54 -17.00
CA TYR A 190 -1.99 -10.65 -17.92
C TYR A 190 -3.33 -11.27 -18.33
N ASN A 191 -3.70 -11.03 -19.58
CA ASN A 191 -4.91 -11.56 -20.24
C ASN A 191 -4.52 -12.17 -21.58
N GLY A 192 -3.83 -13.35 -21.52
CA GLY A 192 -3.27 -13.97 -22.75
C GLY A 192 -1.99 -13.28 -23.28
N GLY A 193 -1.65 -12.10 -22.78
CA GLY A 193 -0.44 -11.31 -23.04
C GLY A 193 -0.16 -10.34 -21.92
N LEU A 194 1.10 -9.91 -21.79
CA LEU A 194 1.51 -8.91 -20.79
C LEU A 194 1.06 -7.52 -21.22
N GLN A 195 0.29 -6.85 -20.38
CA GLN A 195 -0.15 -5.47 -20.59
C GLN A 195 0.37 -4.58 -19.46
N LEU A 196 0.89 -3.41 -19.83
CA LEU A 196 1.40 -2.41 -18.90
C LEU A 196 0.68 -1.09 -19.12
N SER A 197 0.02 -0.59 -18.08
CA SER A 197 -0.61 0.73 -18.07
C SER A 197 0.20 1.71 -17.21
N ILE A 198 0.80 2.71 -17.84
CA ILE A 198 1.61 3.72 -17.15
C ILE A 198 0.76 4.55 -16.18
N MET A 199 -0.44 4.96 -16.58
CA MET A 199 -1.33 5.75 -15.72
C MET A 199 -1.82 4.94 -14.51
N ALA A 200 -2.14 3.66 -14.72
CA ALA A 200 -2.49 2.74 -13.63
C ALA A 200 -1.29 2.47 -12.69
N PHE A 201 -0.06 2.78 -13.10
CA PHE A 201 1.13 2.75 -12.24
C PHE A 201 1.30 4.06 -11.47
N ILE A 202 1.32 5.19 -12.16
CA ILE A 202 1.76 6.49 -11.60
C ILE A 202 0.88 6.92 -10.42
N ILE A 203 -0.44 6.86 -10.57
CA ILE A 203 -1.37 7.36 -9.55
C ILE A 203 -1.26 6.58 -8.24
N PRO A 204 -1.31 5.23 -8.22
CA PRO A 204 -1.10 4.45 -7.00
C PRO A 204 0.32 4.60 -6.44
N PHE A 205 1.34 4.73 -7.30
CA PHE A 205 2.73 4.94 -6.89
C PHE A 205 2.88 6.26 -6.10
N ILE A 206 2.43 7.38 -6.65
CA ILE A 206 2.48 8.71 -5.99
C ILE A 206 1.70 8.66 -4.66
N GLY A 207 0.49 8.11 -4.69
CA GLY A 207 -0.31 7.96 -3.47
C GLY A 207 0.44 7.19 -2.39
N LYS A 208 1.11 6.09 -2.77
CA LYS A 208 1.84 5.26 -1.81
C LYS A 208 3.11 5.94 -1.29
N VAL A 209 3.80 6.73 -2.10
CA VAL A 209 4.91 7.58 -1.62
C VAL A 209 4.43 8.54 -0.54
N VAL A 210 3.29 9.21 -0.76
CA VAL A 210 2.70 10.14 0.21
C VAL A 210 2.28 9.41 1.50
N TYR A 211 1.63 8.25 1.40
CA TYR A 211 1.21 7.47 2.57
C TYR A 211 2.39 6.92 3.37
N ALA A 212 3.44 6.46 2.68
CA ALA A 212 4.69 6.06 3.33
C ALA A 212 5.34 7.24 4.07
N TRP A 213 5.36 8.43 3.45
CA TRP A 213 5.83 9.64 4.09
C TRP A 213 5.01 9.98 5.34
N LEU A 214 3.67 9.98 5.24
CA LEU A 214 2.77 10.22 6.37
C LEU A 214 3.07 9.25 7.53
N ARG A 215 3.25 7.95 7.23
CA ARG A 215 3.58 6.93 8.24
C ARG A 215 4.90 7.24 8.96
N LEU A 216 5.96 7.56 8.21
CA LEU A 216 7.29 7.82 8.77
C LEU A 216 7.32 9.14 9.53
N TYR A 217 6.61 10.14 9.04
CA TYR A 217 6.57 11.48 9.64
C TYR A 217 5.73 11.52 10.91
N THR A 218 4.63 10.78 10.97
CA THR A 218 3.72 10.76 12.14
C THR A 218 4.03 9.66 13.14
N GLY A 219 4.74 8.62 12.72
CA GLY A 219 5.01 7.43 13.52
C GLY A 219 3.84 6.44 13.58
N SER A 220 2.73 6.70 12.88
CA SER A 220 1.48 5.92 12.98
C SER A 220 0.84 5.68 11.62
N LEU A 221 0.08 4.58 11.49
CA LEU A 221 -0.73 4.27 10.31
C LEU A 221 -2.03 5.07 10.25
N LEU A 222 -2.39 5.82 11.29
CA LEU A 222 -3.66 6.55 11.34
C LEU A 222 -3.81 7.51 10.17
N PHE A 223 -2.81 8.39 9.95
CA PHE A 223 -2.86 9.36 8.84
C PHE A 223 -2.80 8.73 7.45
N PRO A 224 -1.95 7.73 7.16
CA PRO A 224 -2.02 6.99 5.89
C PRO A 224 -3.39 6.40 5.61
N ILE A 225 -4.01 5.74 6.60
CA ILE A 225 -5.35 5.15 6.46
C ILE A 225 -6.38 6.24 6.19
N LEU A 226 -6.41 7.31 6.99
CA LEU A 226 -7.35 8.43 6.80
C LEU A 226 -7.15 9.11 5.44
N ALA A 227 -5.92 9.40 5.05
CA ALA A 227 -5.60 10.03 3.77
C ALA A 227 -6.06 9.15 2.58
N PHE A 228 -5.87 7.84 2.69
CA PHE A 228 -6.34 6.91 1.66
C PHE A 228 -7.88 6.83 1.64
N SER A 229 -8.54 6.70 2.81
CA SER A 229 -10.00 6.67 2.91
C SER A 229 -10.65 7.90 2.31
N ILE A 230 -10.20 9.10 2.72
CA ILE A 230 -10.74 10.38 2.25
C ILE A 230 -10.46 10.55 0.75
N SER A 231 -9.26 10.23 0.28
CA SER A 231 -8.93 10.36 -1.14
C SER A 231 -9.72 9.39 -2.01
N ASN A 232 -9.98 8.15 -1.55
CA ASN A 232 -10.85 7.22 -2.25
C ASN A 232 -12.29 7.70 -2.30
N PHE A 233 -12.81 8.22 -1.18
CA PHE A 233 -14.13 8.82 -1.16
C PHE A 233 -14.28 9.89 -2.24
N VAL A 234 -13.33 10.81 -2.32
CA VAL A 234 -13.35 11.89 -3.33
C VAL A 234 -13.22 11.36 -4.75
N VAL A 235 -12.35 10.37 -4.99
CA VAL A 235 -12.20 9.72 -6.31
C VAL A 235 -13.51 9.12 -6.82
N TRP A 236 -14.34 8.59 -5.95
CA TRP A 236 -15.63 8.02 -6.33
C TRP A 236 -16.75 9.05 -6.38
N LEU A 237 -16.68 10.10 -5.53
CA LEU A 237 -17.68 11.15 -5.47
C LEU A 237 -17.59 12.13 -6.64
N VAL A 238 -16.39 12.55 -7.04
CA VAL A 238 -16.19 13.61 -8.05
C VAL A 238 -16.82 13.26 -9.40
N PRO A 239 -16.62 12.09 -10.01
CA PRO A 239 -17.26 11.74 -11.28
C PRO A 239 -18.80 11.71 -11.17
N TYR A 240 -19.34 11.35 -10.00
CA TYR A 240 -20.76 11.35 -9.75
C TYR A 240 -21.37 12.76 -9.69
N LEU A 241 -20.63 13.73 -9.17
CA LEU A 241 -21.09 15.12 -9.07
C LEU A 241 -20.94 15.90 -10.38
N LEU A 242 -20.09 15.43 -11.30
CA LEU A 242 -19.83 16.12 -12.58
C LEU A 242 -20.74 15.65 -13.72
N ASN A 243 -21.58 14.64 -13.50
CA ASN A 243 -22.59 14.12 -14.41
C ASN A 243 -23.99 14.37 -13.88
#